data_75bcda046f6ea1ca586db6458b096fc2
#
_entry.id   75bcda046f6ea1ca586db6458b096fc2
#
_cell.length_a   1.000
_cell.length_b   1.000
_cell.length_c   1.000
_cell.angle_alpha   90.00
_cell.angle_beta   90.00
_cell.angle_gamma   90.00
#
_symmetry.space_group_name_H-M   'P 1'
#
loop_
_entity.id
_entity.type
_entity.pdbx_description
1 polymer ?
#
loop_
_entity_poly.entity_id
_entity_poly.type
_entity_poly.pdbx_seq_one_letter_code
_entity_poly.pdbx_strand_id
1 'polypeptide(L)'
;VYKDKLPNTTITKNYNYYIKQGNVTSKSVAIIFKVKNENNLNNFLDNINKLDIKINFFIDASWLSDNIEKAFEMTNMGYDIYNLGYDGKYDKKSINKSNNLIESITLKDSKYCLNEDKNDYEKEVCKKKKMLTILPTMVNPSILELRQNLVKGAIISYDLDTFDNSKINIILKTITSRGYMVKALNDVINEKRY
;
A
#
# COMPACT_ATOMS: atom_id res chain seq x y z
N VAL A 1 19.56 10.56 27.69
CA VAL A 1 19.64 10.26 26.26
C VAL A 1 18.88 8.98 26.04
N TYR A 2 17.61 9.08 25.66
CA TYR A 2 16.77 7.93 25.30
C TYR A 2 17.13 7.49 23.89
N LYS A 3 17.71 6.30 23.73
CA LYS A 3 17.81 5.61 22.46
C LYS A 3 16.45 4.94 22.21
N ASP A 4 15.69 5.48 21.27
CA ASP A 4 14.50 4.81 20.75
C ASP A 4 14.92 3.46 20.14
N LYS A 5 14.62 2.39 20.85
CA LYS A 5 14.69 1.03 20.30
C LYS A 5 13.52 0.90 19.34
N LEU A 6 13.81 0.82 18.03
CA LEU A 6 12.87 0.35 17.04
C LEU A 6 12.22 -0.96 17.51
N PRO A 7 10.88 -1.08 17.47
CA PRO A 7 10.22 -2.30 17.91
C PRO A 7 10.65 -3.47 17.03
N ASN A 8 10.82 -4.63 17.63
CA ASN A 8 11.11 -5.91 16.95
C ASN A 8 9.95 -6.27 16.00
N THR A 9 9.92 -5.65 14.84
CA THR A 9 9.37 -6.31 13.66
C THR A 9 10.26 -7.51 13.42
N THR A 10 9.71 -8.65 13.03
CA THR A 10 10.48 -9.82 12.61
C THR A 10 11.22 -9.47 11.33
N ILE A 11 12.20 -8.57 11.45
CA ILE A 11 13.22 -8.32 10.47
C ILE A 11 14.17 -9.49 10.69
N THR A 12 13.99 -10.54 9.91
CA THR A 12 15.04 -11.55 9.78
C THR A 12 16.34 -10.82 9.51
N LYS A 13 17.38 -11.16 10.22
CA LYS A 13 18.72 -10.52 10.25
C LYS A 13 19.46 -10.41 8.92
N ASN A 14 18.89 -10.86 7.84
CA ASN A 14 19.28 -10.49 6.48
C ASN A 14 18.48 -9.24 6.15
N TYR A 15 19.16 -8.12 6.03
CA TYR A 15 18.65 -6.79 5.67
C TYR A 15 17.85 -6.80 4.36
N ASN A 16 16.80 -7.59 4.33
CA ASN A 16 15.83 -7.59 3.27
C ASN A 16 14.87 -6.45 3.60
N TYR A 17 15.03 -5.32 2.93
CA TYR A 17 14.09 -4.21 2.93
C TYR A 17 12.72 -4.63 2.36
N TYR A 18 12.33 -5.88 2.59
CA TYR A 18 11.10 -6.50 2.17
C TYR A 18 10.13 -6.68 3.31
N ILE A 19 8.90 -6.32 3.05
CA ILE A 19 7.77 -6.61 3.93
C ILE A 19 6.79 -7.49 3.17
N LYS A 20 6.68 -8.75 3.60
CA LYS A 20 5.73 -9.73 3.05
C LYS A 20 4.45 -9.80 3.85
N GLN A 21 4.48 -9.33 5.09
CA GLN A 21 3.41 -9.44 6.04
C GLN A 21 3.65 -8.42 7.14
N GLY A 22 2.59 -7.77 7.61
CA GLY A 22 2.64 -6.89 8.76
C GLY A 22 2.66 -7.64 10.08
N ASN A 23 2.32 -6.93 11.16
CA ASN A 23 2.32 -7.49 12.51
C ASN A 23 1.26 -8.59 12.66
N VAL A 24 1.68 -9.75 13.18
CA VAL A 24 0.83 -10.92 13.39
C VAL A 24 0.20 -10.99 14.79
N THR A 25 0.41 -9.98 15.64
CA THR A 25 -0.14 -9.98 17.01
C THR A 25 -1.62 -9.63 17.05
N SER A 26 -2.11 -8.84 16.10
CA SER A 26 -3.52 -8.50 15.98
C SER A 26 -4.13 -9.04 14.68
N LYS A 27 -5.46 -9.16 14.66
CA LYS A 27 -6.21 -9.48 13.44
C LYS A 27 -6.43 -8.21 12.60
N SER A 28 -5.34 -7.57 12.17
CA SER A 28 -5.37 -6.43 11.26
C SER A 28 -4.82 -6.81 9.89
N VAL A 29 -5.31 -6.16 8.85
CA VAL A 29 -4.89 -6.31 7.46
C VAL A 29 -4.84 -4.95 6.79
N ALA A 30 -3.99 -4.80 5.77
CA ALA A 30 -3.99 -3.62 4.93
C ALA A 30 -4.51 -3.97 3.53
N ILE A 31 -5.29 -3.06 2.96
CA ILE A 31 -5.69 -3.13 1.56
C ILE A 31 -4.97 -2.02 0.81
N ILE A 32 -4.31 -2.37 -0.29
CA ILE A 32 -3.65 -1.45 -1.17
C ILE A 32 -4.24 -1.53 -2.58
N PHE A 33 -4.36 -0.38 -3.24
CA PHE A 33 -4.77 -0.29 -4.63
C PHE A 33 -3.66 0.34 -5.46
N LYS A 34 -3.35 -0.30 -6.58
CA LYS A 34 -2.48 0.26 -7.61
C LYS A 34 -3.30 1.14 -8.54
N VAL A 35 -2.79 2.34 -8.82
CA VAL A 35 -3.41 3.30 -9.73
C VAL A 35 -2.40 3.69 -10.80
N LYS A 36 -2.69 3.39 -12.05
CA LYS A 36 -1.90 3.80 -13.21
C LYS A 36 -2.66 4.78 -14.11
N ASN A 37 -3.97 4.77 -14.02
CA ASN A 37 -4.87 5.69 -14.71
C ASN A 37 -6.11 5.99 -13.85
N GLU A 38 -7.01 6.85 -14.32
CA GLU A 38 -8.16 7.30 -13.52
C GLU A 38 -9.49 6.57 -13.80
N ASN A 39 -9.51 5.58 -14.71
CA ASN A 39 -10.75 5.02 -15.25
C ASN A 39 -11.78 4.61 -14.17
N ASN A 40 -11.32 4.11 -13.04
CA ASN A 40 -12.18 3.68 -11.94
C ASN A 40 -12.04 4.53 -10.67
N LEU A 41 -11.09 5.46 -10.61
CA LEU A 41 -10.67 6.09 -9.35
C LEU A 41 -11.79 6.93 -8.73
N ASN A 42 -12.45 7.81 -9.49
CA ASN A 42 -13.50 8.69 -8.95
C ASN A 42 -14.64 7.88 -8.34
N ASN A 43 -15.20 6.95 -9.08
CA ASN A 43 -16.26 6.07 -8.59
C ASN A 43 -15.83 5.23 -7.38
N PHE A 44 -14.57 4.81 -7.36
CA PHE A 44 -14.01 4.07 -6.24
C PHE A 44 -13.90 4.94 -4.99
N LEU A 45 -13.36 6.15 -5.10
CA LEU A 45 -13.25 7.10 -3.99
C LEU A 45 -14.62 7.45 -3.41
N ASP A 46 -15.63 7.70 -4.24
CA ASP A 46 -17.00 7.95 -3.81
C ASP A 46 -17.60 6.78 -3.00
N ASN A 47 -17.23 5.56 -3.37
CA ASN A 47 -17.69 4.37 -2.64
C ASN A 47 -16.98 4.21 -1.30
N ILE A 48 -15.64 4.31 -1.27
CA ILE A 48 -14.88 4.07 -0.05
C ILE A 48 -15.02 5.19 0.99
N ASN A 49 -15.25 6.44 0.56
CA ASN A 49 -15.49 7.56 1.46
C ASN A 49 -16.70 7.36 2.38
N LYS A 50 -17.69 6.60 1.92
CA LYS A 50 -18.91 6.26 2.69
C LYS A 50 -18.65 5.16 3.72
N LEU A 51 -17.51 4.47 3.67
CA LEU A 51 -17.27 3.25 4.42
C LEU A 51 -16.33 3.45 5.63
N ASP A 52 -15.82 4.67 5.83
CA ASP A 52 -14.87 5.02 6.91
C ASP A 52 -13.72 4.00 7.07
N ILE A 53 -13.12 3.62 5.96
CA ILE A 53 -12.01 2.66 5.91
C ILE A 53 -10.73 3.31 5.44
N LYS A 54 -9.59 2.78 5.90
CA LYS A 54 -8.27 3.22 5.48
C LYS A 54 -7.75 2.35 4.34
N ILE A 55 -7.77 2.91 3.15
CA ILE A 55 -7.18 2.33 1.94
C ILE A 55 -5.86 3.05 1.66
N ASN A 56 -4.90 2.30 1.12
CA ASN A 56 -3.60 2.83 0.75
C ASN A 56 -3.44 2.74 -0.76
N PHE A 57 -2.90 3.78 -1.37
CA PHE A 57 -2.75 3.86 -2.81
C PHE A 57 -1.28 3.84 -3.19
N PHE A 58 -0.91 2.94 -4.10
CA PHE A 58 0.35 3.00 -4.83
C PHE A 58 0.06 3.57 -6.21
N ILE A 59 0.58 4.74 -6.50
CA ILE A 59 0.22 5.50 -7.69
C ILE A 59 1.43 5.71 -8.59
N ASP A 60 1.25 5.45 -9.89
CA ASP A 60 2.25 5.81 -10.89
C ASP A 60 2.39 7.33 -10.96
N ALA A 61 3.59 7.84 -10.80
CA ALA A 61 3.82 9.27 -10.67
C ALA A 61 3.73 10.02 -12.01
N SER A 62 3.70 9.36 -13.15
CA SER A 62 3.37 10.02 -14.42
C SER A 62 1.90 10.45 -14.39
N TRP A 63 1.00 9.56 -13.97
CA TRP A 63 -0.40 9.91 -13.78
C TRP A 63 -0.58 11.02 -12.72
N LEU A 64 0.14 10.92 -11.59
CA LEU A 64 0.11 11.93 -10.52
C LEU A 64 0.51 13.32 -11.03
N SER A 65 1.52 13.42 -11.91
CA SER A 65 1.97 14.71 -12.45
C SER A 65 0.90 15.41 -13.28
N ASP A 66 0.04 14.62 -13.93
CA ASP A 66 -1.03 15.15 -14.77
C ASP A 66 -2.35 15.35 -13.98
N ASN A 67 -2.42 14.85 -12.73
CA ASN A 67 -3.62 14.84 -11.89
C ASN A 67 -3.34 15.34 -10.46
N ILE A 68 -2.55 16.38 -10.32
CA ILE A 68 -2.11 16.93 -9.01
C ILE A 68 -3.29 17.30 -8.12
N GLU A 69 -4.34 17.90 -8.67
CA GLU A 69 -5.55 18.29 -7.92
C GLU A 69 -6.24 17.08 -7.31
N LYS A 70 -6.33 15.97 -8.06
CA LYS A 70 -6.89 14.71 -7.56
C LYS A 70 -6.03 14.11 -6.45
N ALA A 71 -4.73 14.21 -6.57
CA ALA A 71 -3.81 13.75 -5.53
C ALA A 71 -3.97 14.57 -4.23
N PHE A 72 -4.15 15.88 -4.32
CA PHE A 72 -4.46 16.71 -3.16
C PHE A 72 -5.82 16.36 -2.55
N GLU A 73 -6.84 16.12 -3.37
CA GLU A 73 -8.15 15.67 -2.90
C GLU A 73 -8.03 14.37 -2.09
N MET A 74 -7.34 13.36 -2.62
CA MET A 74 -7.10 12.08 -1.93
C MET A 74 -6.35 12.28 -0.60
N THR A 75 -5.35 13.13 -0.58
CA THR A 75 -4.58 13.44 0.64
C THR A 75 -5.46 14.14 1.68
N ASN A 76 -6.30 15.08 1.27
CA ASN A 76 -7.25 15.77 2.16
C ASN A 76 -8.33 14.83 2.71
N MET A 77 -8.70 13.78 1.98
CA MET A 77 -9.55 12.70 2.46
C MET A 77 -8.85 11.75 3.44
N GLY A 78 -7.55 11.95 3.68
CA GLY A 78 -6.74 11.16 4.62
C GLY A 78 -6.22 9.84 4.05
N TYR A 79 -6.21 9.67 2.73
CA TYR A 79 -5.59 8.51 2.09
C TYR A 79 -4.08 8.69 1.97
N ASP A 80 -3.35 7.61 2.21
CA ASP A 80 -1.90 7.58 2.00
C ASP A 80 -1.58 7.22 0.54
N ILE A 81 -0.65 7.98 -0.05
CA ILE A 81 -0.15 7.78 -1.41
C ILE A 81 1.31 7.33 -1.34
N TYR A 82 1.63 6.24 -2.01
CA TYR A 82 2.95 5.63 -2.08
C TYR A 82 3.41 5.44 -3.52
N ASN A 83 4.69 5.14 -3.67
CA ASN A 83 5.38 5.08 -4.95
C ASN A 83 5.09 3.79 -5.73
N LEU A 84 4.53 3.92 -6.93
CA LEU A 84 4.39 2.85 -7.94
C LEU A 84 5.32 3.06 -9.15
N GLY A 85 6.40 3.84 -9.00
CA GLY A 85 7.30 4.17 -10.09
C GLY A 85 6.85 5.39 -10.90
N TYR A 86 7.45 5.56 -12.07
CA TYR A 86 7.14 6.62 -13.02
C TYR A 86 7.06 6.01 -14.42
N ASP A 87 5.92 6.18 -15.09
CA ASP A 87 5.67 5.63 -16.43
C ASP A 87 5.96 4.11 -16.51
N GLY A 88 5.45 3.39 -15.49
CA GLY A 88 5.64 1.93 -15.36
C GLY A 88 7.07 1.49 -15.05
N LYS A 89 7.99 2.40 -14.73
CA LYS A 89 9.41 2.09 -14.50
C LYS A 89 9.80 2.28 -13.03
N TYR A 90 10.64 1.38 -12.55
CA TYR A 90 11.21 1.37 -11.20
C TYR A 90 12.73 1.53 -11.19
N ASP A 91 13.33 2.18 -12.20
CA ASP A 91 14.73 2.50 -12.16
C ASP A 91 15.05 3.67 -11.19
N LYS A 92 16.34 3.91 -10.93
CA LYS A 92 16.79 4.94 -9.99
C LYS A 92 16.23 6.34 -10.30
N LYS A 93 16.13 6.69 -11.59
CA LYS A 93 15.65 8.01 -12.05
C LYS A 93 14.13 8.13 -11.81
N SER A 94 13.40 7.08 -12.18
CA SER A 94 11.94 7.00 -12.01
C SER A 94 11.53 7.05 -10.54
N ILE A 95 12.18 6.27 -9.68
CA ILE A 95 11.92 6.29 -8.23
C ILE A 95 12.21 7.66 -7.62
N ASN A 96 13.30 8.35 -8.01
CA ASN A 96 13.58 9.69 -7.51
C ASN A 96 12.52 10.69 -7.95
N LYS A 97 12.15 10.67 -9.23
CA LYS A 97 11.13 11.58 -9.77
C LYS A 97 9.78 11.37 -9.07
N SER A 98 9.40 10.12 -8.86
CA SER A 98 8.18 9.76 -8.13
C SER A 98 8.22 10.22 -6.68
N ASN A 99 9.29 9.96 -5.94
CA ASN A 99 9.41 10.37 -4.55
C ASN A 99 9.29 11.88 -4.40
N ASN A 100 10.04 12.65 -5.20
CA ASN A 100 10.00 14.11 -5.15
C ASN A 100 8.58 14.65 -5.40
N LEU A 101 7.85 14.06 -6.35
CA LEU A 101 6.49 14.47 -6.65
C LEU A 101 5.53 14.10 -5.50
N ILE A 102 5.56 12.86 -5.02
CA ILE A 102 4.72 12.42 -3.91
C ILE A 102 5.00 13.26 -2.66
N GLU A 103 6.26 13.51 -2.33
CA GLU A 103 6.67 14.32 -1.20
C GLU A 103 6.16 15.76 -1.32
N SER A 104 6.24 16.36 -2.50
CA SER A 104 5.72 17.72 -2.76
C SER A 104 4.20 17.83 -2.59
N ILE A 105 3.45 16.77 -2.86
CA ILE A 105 1.99 16.73 -2.75
C ILE A 105 1.55 16.37 -1.33
N THR A 106 2.16 15.32 -0.75
CA THR A 106 1.71 14.74 0.52
C THR A 106 2.39 15.37 1.74
N LEU A 107 3.48 16.11 1.54
CA LEU A 107 4.40 16.61 2.57
C LEU A 107 4.97 15.49 3.47
N LYS A 108 5.04 14.27 2.94
CA LYS A 108 5.54 13.07 3.61
C LYS A 108 6.53 12.33 2.72
N ASP A 109 7.60 11.83 3.30
CA ASP A 109 8.54 10.94 2.62
C ASP A 109 7.82 9.69 2.09
N SER A 110 8.06 9.33 0.84
CA SER A 110 7.58 8.06 0.30
C SER A 110 8.42 6.91 0.87
N LYS A 111 7.82 6.15 1.79
CA LYS A 111 8.52 5.10 2.56
C LYS A 111 8.53 3.74 1.87
N TYR A 112 7.59 3.52 0.97
CA TYR A 112 7.31 2.19 0.41
C TYR A 112 7.38 2.17 -1.11
N CYS A 113 7.99 1.10 -1.65
CA CYS A 113 7.83 0.65 -3.02
C CYS A 113 6.93 -0.59 -3.05
N LEU A 114 6.24 -0.84 -4.15
CA LEU A 114 5.48 -2.07 -4.37
C LEU A 114 6.24 -2.96 -5.35
N ASN A 115 6.38 -4.25 -5.04
CA ASN A 115 7.01 -5.24 -5.92
C ASN A 115 6.22 -6.54 -5.88
N GLU A 116 5.24 -6.68 -6.77
CA GLU A 116 4.42 -7.89 -6.88
C GLU A 116 5.12 -9.00 -7.67
N ASP A 117 5.96 -8.63 -8.63
CA ASP A 117 6.63 -9.55 -9.57
C ASP A 117 7.91 -10.15 -9.01
N LYS A 118 8.28 -9.79 -7.78
CA LYS A 118 9.51 -10.24 -7.10
C LYS A 118 10.79 -9.89 -7.89
N ASN A 119 10.77 -8.77 -8.60
CA ASN A 119 11.89 -8.28 -9.39
C ASN A 119 13.03 -7.81 -8.47
N ASP A 120 14.15 -8.50 -8.52
CA ASP A 120 15.31 -8.21 -7.66
C ASP A 120 15.97 -6.86 -7.98
N TYR A 121 15.93 -6.41 -9.24
CA TYR A 121 16.47 -5.11 -9.62
C TYR A 121 15.69 -3.96 -8.95
N GLU A 122 14.37 -3.98 -9.03
CA GLU A 122 13.49 -2.97 -8.41
C GLU A 122 13.70 -2.91 -6.89
N LYS A 123 13.82 -4.07 -6.26
CA LYS A 123 14.14 -4.23 -4.85
C LYS A 123 15.45 -3.53 -4.48
N GLU A 124 16.52 -3.76 -5.24
CA GLU A 124 17.80 -3.15 -4.98
C GLU A 124 17.78 -1.62 -5.21
N VAL A 125 16.99 -1.14 -6.17
CA VAL A 125 16.80 0.30 -6.38
C VAL A 125 16.09 0.92 -5.15
N CYS A 126 15.00 0.34 -4.68
CA CYS A 126 14.26 0.82 -3.51
C CYS A 126 15.12 0.76 -2.24
N LYS A 127 15.86 -0.32 -2.02
CA LYS A 127 16.80 -0.47 -0.90
C LYS A 127 17.88 0.62 -0.89
N LYS A 128 18.48 0.93 -2.04
CA LYS A 128 19.46 2.02 -2.16
C LYS A 128 18.88 3.39 -1.81
N LYS A 129 17.56 3.54 -1.90
CA LYS A 129 16.81 4.72 -1.47
C LYS A 129 16.30 4.65 -0.04
N LYS A 130 16.69 3.63 0.72
CA LYS A 130 16.22 3.37 2.08
C LYS A 130 14.71 3.21 2.18
N MET A 131 14.05 2.81 1.08
CA MET A 131 12.63 2.52 1.04
C MET A 131 12.41 1.04 1.34
N LEU A 132 11.32 0.74 2.01
CA LEU A 132 10.88 -0.64 2.25
C LEU A 132 10.07 -1.12 1.05
N THR A 133 10.35 -2.33 0.60
CA THR A 133 9.64 -2.93 -0.53
C THR A 133 8.50 -3.80 -0.01
N ILE A 134 7.28 -3.45 -0.36
CA ILE A 134 6.08 -4.22 -0.05
C ILE A 134 5.94 -5.35 -1.07
N LEU A 135 5.88 -6.56 -0.55
CA LEU A 135 5.54 -7.78 -1.29
C LEU A 135 4.17 -8.23 -0.78
N PRO A 136 3.07 -7.96 -1.47
CA PRO A 136 1.76 -8.30 -0.95
C PRO A 136 1.62 -9.78 -0.60
N THR A 137 0.90 -10.07 0.49
CA THR A 137 0.57 -11.43 0.90
C THR A 137 -0.39 -12.07 -0.12
N MET A 138 -1.28 -11.26 -0.67
CA MET A 138 -2.29 -11.67 -1.66
C MET A 138 -2.39 -10.59 -2.75
N VAL A 139 -2.37 -11.02 -4.00
CA VAL A 139 -2.49 -10.14 -5.19
C VAL A 139 -3.77 -10.49 -5.93
N ASN A 140 -4.67 -9.50 -6.12
CA ASN A 140 -5.97 -9.64 -6.76
C ASN A 140 -6.78 -10.87 -6.28
N PRO A 141 -6.86 -11.14 -4.97
CA PRO A 141 -7.52 -12.35 -4.50
C PRO A 141 -9.02 -12.31 -4.77
N SER A 142 -9.57 -13.46 -5.13
CA SER A 142 -10.99 -13.70 -5.17
C SER A 142 -11.60 -13.70 -3.75
N ILE A 143 -12.92 -13.59 -3.66
CA ILE A 143 -13.64 -13.70 -2.37
C ILE A 143 -13.39 -15.07 -1.71
N LEU A 144 -13.28 -16.13 -2.51
CA LEU A 144 -12.99 -17.47 -1.99
C LEU A 144 -11.59 -17.54 -1.38
N GLU A 145 -10.58 -17.02 -2.06
CA GLU A 145 -9.21 -16.94 -1.56
C GLU A 145 -9.11 -16.11 -0.27
N LEU A 146 -9.81 -14.98 -0.18
CA LEU A 146 -9.91 -14.21 1.06
C LEU A 146 -10.51 -15.02 2.20
N ARG A 147 -11.57 -15.80 1.92
CA ARG A 147 -12.19 -16.66 2.93
C ARG A 147 -11.26 -17.77 3.42
N GLN A 148 -10.45 -18.34 2.57
CA GLN A 148 -9.61 -19.49 2.89
C GLN A 148 -8.25 -19.09 3.45
N ASN A 149 -7.62 -18.07 2.87
CA ASN A 149 -6.17 -17.84 3.03
C ASN A 149 -5.83 -16.54 3.78
N LEU A 150 -6.83 -15.75 4.23
CA LEU A 150 -6.55 -14.50 4.96
C LEU A 150 -5.85 -14.80 6.29
N VAL A 151 -4.72 -14.14 6.53
CA VAL A 151 -3.90 -14.28 7.73
C VAL A 151 -3.71 -12.93 8.42
N LYS A 152 -3.30 -12.95 9.69
CA LYS A 152 -2.99 -11.75 10.47
C LYS A 152 -1.84 -10.98 9.81
N GLY A 153 -1.97 -9.67 9.72
CA GLY A 153 -0.98 -8.81 9.09
C GLY A 153 -0.93 -8.93 7.56
N ALA A 154 -1.92 -9.58 6.92
CA ALA A 154 -1.96 -9.68 5.47
C ALA A 154 -1.98 -8.31 4.81
N ILE A 155 -1.21 -8.18 3.73
CA ILE A 155 -1.23 -7.04 2.82
C ILE A 155 -1.88 -7.52 1.53
N ILE A 156 -3.05 -6.97 1.22
CA ILE A 156 -3.89 -7.38 0.09
C ILE A 156 -3.80 -6.31 -0.99
N SER A 157 -3.38 -6.68 -2.18
CA SER A 157 -3.22 -5.77 -3.31
C SER A 157 -4.27 -6.01 -4.37
N TYR A 158 -4.81 -4.92 -4.91
CA TYR A 158 -5.69 -4.90 -6.07
C TYR A 158 -5.19 -3.91 -7.12
N ASP A 159 -5.43 -4.21 -8.38
CA ASP A 159 -5.23 -3.30 -9.49
C ASP A 159 -6.54 -2.54 -9.75
N LEU A 160 -6.54 -1.22 -9.48
CA LEU A 160 -7.77 -0.43 -9.58
C LEU A 160 -8.28 -0.32 -11.03
N ASP A 161 -7.37 -0.37 -12.00
CA ASP A 161 -7.73 -0.23 -13.41
C ASP A 161 -8.63 -1.36 -13.91
N THR A 162 -8.52 -2.53 -13.27
CA THR A 162 -9.31 -3.73 -13.59
C THR A 162 -10.28 -4.13 -12.48
N PHE A 163 -10.30 -3.38 -11.37
CA PHE A 163 -11.10 -3.71 -10.21
C PHE A 163 -12.59 -3.40 -10.44
N ASP A 164 -13.43 -4.37 -10.11
CA ASP A 164 -14.88 -4.17 -10.07
C ASP A 164 -15.28 -3.49 -8.75
N ASN A 165 -15.60 -2.20 -8.82
CA ASN A 165 -15.95 -1.36 -7.68
C ASN A 165 -17.14 -1.91 -6.86
N SER A 166 -18.04 -2.69 -7.47
CA SER A 166 -19.16 -3.30 -6.76
C SER A 166 -18.72 -4.33 -5.73
N LYS A 167 -17.52 -4.88 -5.86
CA LYS A 167 -16.98 -5.92 -4.96
C LYS A 167 -16.42 -5.39 -3.66
N ILE A 168 -16.16 -4.10 -3.51
CA ILE A 168 -15.51 -3.57 -2.31
C ILE A 168 -16.28 -3.92 -1.02
N ASN A 169 -17.59 -3.77 -1.03
CA ASN A 169 -18.43 -4.08 0.12
C ASN A 169 -18.37 -5.56 0.53
N ILE A 170 -18.38 -6.48 -0.44
CA ILE A 170 -18.31 -7.91 -0.14
C ILE A 170 -16.91 -8.32 0.32
N ILE A 171 -15.84 -7.69 -0.20
CA ILE A 171 -14.47 -7.87 0.27
C ILE A 171 -14.38 -7.47 1.75
N LEU A 172 -14.81 -6.26 2.10
CA LEU A 172 -14.80 -5.76 3.47
C LEU A 172 -15.63 -6.64 4.41
N LYS A 173 -16.82 -7.02 4.00
CA LYS A 173 -17.67 -7.94 4.77
C LYS A 173 -17.00 -9.29 4.97
N THR A 174 -16.29 -9.80 3.96
CA THR A 174 -15.55 -11.07 4.07
C THR A 174 -14.41 -10.96 5.07
N ILE A 175 -13.67 -9.85 5.07
CA ILE A 175 -12.56 -9.59 6.00
C ILE A 175 -13.10 -9.45 7.43
N THR A 176 -14.11 -8.61 7.63
CA THR A 176 -14.67 -8.31 8.96
C THR A 176 -15.40 -9.50 9.57
N SER A 177 -16.12 -10.32 8.77
CA SER A 177 -16.80 -11.53 9.26
C SER A 177 -15.83 -12.58 9.81
N ARG A 178 -14.55 -12.53 9.43
CA ARG A 178 -13.47 -13.35 9.99
C ARG A 178 -12.81 -12.72 11.22
N GLY A 179 -13.32 -11.58 11.68
CA GLY A 179 -12.81 -10.83 12.83
C GLY A 179 -11.54 -10.03 12.53
N TYR A 180 -11.25 -9.73 11.25
CA TYR A 180 -10.15 -8.85 10.88
C TYR A 180 -10.61 -7.40 10.76
N MET A 181 -9.70 -6.47 11.07
CA MET A 181 -9.87 -5.03 10.87
C MET A 181 -9.01 -4.55 9.70
N VAL A 182 -9.57 -3.73 8.83
CA VAL A 182 -8.80 -3.04 7.79
C VAL A 182 -8.18 -1.78 8.41
N LYS A 183 -6.87 -1.66 8.32
CA LYS A 183 -6.08 -0.52 8.84
C LYS A 183 -5.17 0.06 7.76
N ALA A 184 -4.64 1.26 8.01
CA ALA A 184 -3.60 1.83 7.17
C ALA A 184 -2.38 0.90 7.10
N LEU A 185 -1.69 0.88 5.96
CA LEU A 185 -0.52 0.01 5.73
C LEU A 185 0.55 0.24 6.80
N ASN A 186 0.81 1.51 7.10
CA ASN A 186 1.79 1.88 8.11
C ASN A 186 1.44 1.32 9.50
N ASP A 187 0.17 1.31 9.87
CA ASP A 187 -0.30 0.77 11.15
C ASP A 187 -0.17 -0.75 11.21
N VAL A 188 -0.50 -1.44 10.09
CA VAL A 188 -0.37 -2.90 10.01
C VAL A 188 1.09 -3.34 10.10
N ILE A 189 2.01 -2.57 9.50
CA ILE A 189 3.45 -2.87 9.52
C ILE A 189 4.07 -2.53 10.88
N ASN A 190 3.71 -1.38 11.46
CA ASN A 190 4.32 -0.84 12.69
C ASN A 190 3.45 -0.99 13.94
N GLU A 191 2.43 -1.84 13.91
CA GLU A 191 1.53 -2.05 15.03
C GLU A 191 2.31 -2.40 16.32
N LYS A 192 2.32 -1.48 17.28
CA LYS A 192 3.02 -1.67 18.56
C LYS A 192 2.33 -2.77 19.36
N ARG A 193 3.13 -3.63 19.99
CA ARG A 193 2.63 -4.49 21.07
C ARG A 193 2.34 -3.60 22.26
N TYR A 194 1.11 -3.57 22.72
CA TYR A 194 0.75 -3.11 24.05
C TYR A 194 0.90 -4.26 25.03
#